data_8fc956fccfa4ebd915285d29cdbfc2fe
#
_entry.id   8fc956fccfa4ebd915285d29cdbfc2fe
#
_cell.length_a   1.000
_cell.length_b   1.000
_cell.length_c   1.000
_cell.angle_alpha   90.00
_cell.angle_beta   90.00
_cell.angle_gamma   90.00
#
_symmetry.space_group_name_H-M   'P 1'
#
loop_
_entity.id
_entity.type
_entity.pdbx_description
1 polymer ?
#
loop_
_entity_poly.entity_id
_entity_poly.type
_entity_poly.pdbx_seq_one_letter_code
_entity_poly.pdbx_strand_id
1 'polypeptide(L)'
;MFRLRQVALVAHDLDAVVGQLCETFGLSICFHDPGVAEFGLHNALMVIGDQFLEVVSPTEDGTTAGRLLEKRQGDGGYMAIYECGDLDGRMAHLAEHDVRVVWAGDFPTIRGRHLH
;
A
#
# COMPACT_ATOMS: atom_id res chain seq x y z
N MET A 1 -17.39 -4.04 11.04
CA MET A 1 -16.73 -2.80 10.58
C MET A 1 -15.93 -3.09 9.33
N PHE A 2 -16.05 -2.24 8.36
CA PHE A 2 -15.28 -2.30 7.11
C PHE A 2 -15.07 -0.87 6.60
N ARG A 3 -13.82 -0.43 6.47
CA ARG A 3 -13.53 0.95 6.07
C ARG A 3 -12.27 1.02 5.22
N LEU A 4 -12.22 1.98 4.34
CA LEU A 4 -10.97 2.33 3.65
C LEU A 4 -10.01 2.95 4.66
N ARG A 5 -8.81 2.40 4.76
CA ARG A 5 -7.75 2.90 5.65
C ARG A 5 -6.78 3.80 4.90
N GLN A 6 -6.29 3.31 3.76
CA GLN A 6 -5.30 4.06 2.99
C GLN A 6 -5.31 3.67 1.52
N VAL A 7 -4.83 4.58 0.71
CA VAL A 7 -4.52 4.35 -0.71
C VAL A 7 -3.01 4.44 -0.87
N ALA A 8 -2.42 3.42 -1.50
CA ALA A 8 -1.00 3.41 -1.83
C ALA A 8 -0.81 3.67 -3.32
N LEU A 9 0.07 4.59 -3.62
CA LEU A 9 0.56 4.89 -4.96
C LEU A 9 1.95 4.28 -5.12
N VAL A 10 2.33 3.96 -6.35
CA VAL A 10 3.68 3.50 -6.67
C VAL A 10 4.35 4.50 -7.59
N ALA A 11 5.60 4.84 -7.30
CA ALA A 11 6.36 5.83 -8.04
C ALA A 11 7.81 5.37 -8.26
N HIS A 12 8.43 5.85 -9.31
CA HIS A 12 9.86 5.64 -9.55
C HIS A 12 10.72 6.41 -8.54
N ASP A 13 10.35 7.65 -8.25
CA ASP A 13 11.10 8.55 -7.37
C ASP A 13 10.23 8.96 -6.18
N LEU A 14 10.44 8.30 -5.04
CA LEU A 14 9.68 8.53 -3.83
C LEU A 14 9.70 10.00 -3.40
N ASP A 15 10.89 10.57 -3.28
CA ASP A 15 11.05 11.92 -2.72
C ASP A 15 10.43 12.98 -3.62
N ALA A 16 10.56 12.85 -4.93
CA ALA A 16 9.97 13.79 -5.87
C ALA A 16 8.45 13.77 -5.80
N VAL A 17 7.84 12.58 -5.81
CA VAL A 17 6.36 12.46 -5.79
C VAL A 17 5.80 12.87 -4.44
N VAL A 18 6.42 12.46 -3.34
CA VAL A 18 5.99 12.85 -1.98
C VAL A 18 6.11 14.37 -1.81
N GLY A 19 7.18 14.97 -2.29
CA GLY A 19 7.36 16.43 -2.27
C GLY A 19 6.24 17.16 -3.01
N GLN A 20 5.87 16.69 -4.20
CA GLN A 20 4.76 17.25 -4.97
C GLN A 20 3.42 17.12 -4.25
N LEU A 21 3.13 15.97 -3.67
CA LEU A 21 1.88 15.76 -2.93
C LEU A 21 1.78 16.62 -1.68
N CYS A 22 2.86 16.71 -0.91
CA CYS A 22 2.92 17.56 0.28
C CYS A 22 2.72 19.03 -0.08
N GLU A 23 3.38 19.50 -1.12
CA GLU A 23 3.26 20.90 -1.56
C GLU A 23 1.86 21.20 -2.10
N THR A 24 1.32 20.32 -2.95
CA THR A 24 0.02 20.55 -3.61
C THR A 24 -1.14 20.51 -2.64
N PHE A 25 -1.12 19.58 -1.68
CA PHE A 25 -2.25 19.35 -0.77
C PHE A 25 -1.99 19.81 0.66
N GLY A 26 -0.84 20.39 0.94
CA GLY A 26 -0.50 20.83 2.29
C GLY A 26 -0.31 19.65 3.26
N LEU A 27 0.16 18.51 2.78
CA LEU A 27 0.33 17.33 3.60
C LEU A 27 1.71 17.30 4.25
N SER A 28 1.81 16.50 5.33
CA SER A 28 3.08 16.22 6.00
C SER A 28 3.30 14.73 6.10
N ILE A 29 4.55 14.29 5.95
CA ILE A 29 4.93 12.90 6.19
C ILE A 29 4.78 12.61 7.68
N CYS A 30 4.04 11.56 8.02
CA CYS A 30 3.85 11.13 9.41
C CYS A 30 4.60 9.84 9.74
N PHE A 31 4.98 9.04 8.74
CA PHE A 31 5.61 7.75 8.99
C PHE A 31 6.32 7.21 7.76
N HIS A 32 7.45 6.51 8.00
CA HIS A 32 8.13 5.66 7.03
C HIS A 32 8.13 4.25 7.63
N ASP A 33 7.47 3.30 6.96
CA ASP A 33 7.34 1.93 7.47
C ASP A 33 8.54 1.08 7.02
N PRO A 34 9.40 0.64 7.94
CA PRO A 34 10.53 -0.22 7.58
C PRO A 34 10.09 -1.61 7.11
N GLY A 35 8.88 -2.04 7.44
CA GLY A 35 8.36 -3.36 7.05
C GLY A 35 8.21 -3.55 5.56
N VAL A 36 8.07 -2.48 4.77
CA VAL A 36 7.95 -2.59 3.31
C VAL A 36 9.26 -3.02 2.64
N ALA A 37 10.38 -3.00 3.37
CA ALA A 37 11.66 -3.51 2.87
C ALA A 37 11.60 -5.01 2.53
N GLU A 38 10.70 -5.76 3.15
CA GLU A 38 10.42 -7.17 2.80
C GLU A 38 10.06 -7.33 1.32
N PHE A 39 9.42 -6.32 0.74
CA PHE A 39 8.99 -6.32 -0.67
C PHE A 39 9.95 -5.57 -1.59
N GLY A 40 11.12 -5.19 -1.08
CA GLY A 40 12.09 -4.39 -1.83
C GLY A 40 11.64 -2.95 -2.07
N LEU A 41 10.91 -2.39 -1.11
CA LEU A 41 10.32 -1.05 -1.20
C LEU A 41 10.82 -0.14 -0.07
N HIS A 42 10.69 1.16 -0.29
CA HIS A 42 10.62 2.17 0.74
C HIS A 42 9.36 3.02 0.52
N ASN A 43 8.92 3.72 1.55
CA ASN A 43 7.65 4.43 1.49
C ASN A 43 7.64 5.73 2.30
N ALA A 44 6.56 6.46 2.13
CA ALA A 44 6.17 7.55 3.01
C ALA A 44 4.65 7.54 3.15
N LEU A 45 4.17 7.74 4.38
CA LEU A 45 2.75 7.89 4.68
C LEU A 45 2.46 9.34 5.07
N MET A 46 1.35 9.85 4.54
CA MET A 46 0.82 11.18 4.84
C MET A 46 -0.59 11.03 5.37
N VAL A 47 -0.92 11.74 6.44
CA VAL A 47 -2.25 11.70 7.05
C VAL A 47 -3.23 12.59 6.29
N ILE A 48 -4.42 12.05 6.02
CA ILE A 48 -5.57 12.79 5.49
C ILE A 48 -6.78 12.44 6.37
N GLY A 49 -7.12 13.31 7.32
CA GLY A 49 -8.16 13.02 8.29
C GLY A 49 -7.78 11.81 9.16
N ASP A 50 -8.58 10.76 9.10
CA ASP A 50 -8.33 9.48 9.79
C ASP A 50 -7.84 8.38 8.82
N GLN A 51 -7.43 8.76 7.63
CA GLN A 51 -6.94 7.88 6.58
C GLN A 51 -5.52 8.30 6.16
N PHE A 52 -4.90 7.48 5.32
CA PHE A 52 -3.53 7.72 4.89
C PHE A 52 -3.42 7.70 3.37
N LEU A 53 -2.57 8.57 2.85
CA LEU A 53 -2.04 8.45 1.51
C LEU A 53 -0.61 7.94 1.64
N GLU A 54 -0.30 6.86 0.94
CA GLU A 54 1.03 6.26 0.92
C GLU A 54 1.63 6.35 -0.46
N VAL A 55 2.94 6.56 -0.53
CA VAL A 55 3.72 6.36 -1.76
C VAL A 55 4.78 5.31 -1.47
N VAL A 56 4.90 4.33 -2.36
CA VAL A 56 5.96 3.33 -2.32
C VAL A 56 6.82 3.46 -3.56
N SER A 57 8.10 3.14 -3.42
CA SER A 57 9.04 3.08 -4.55
C SER A 57 9.97 1.89 -4.38
N PRO A 58 10.33 1.18 -5.47
CA PRO A 58 11.32 0.11 -5.39
C PRO A 58 12.69 0.63 -4.96
N THR A 59 13.37 -0.17 -4.13
CA THR A 59 14.76 0.07 -3.73
C THR A 59 15.75 -0.80 -4.51
N GLU A 60 15.23 -1.74 -5.30
CA GLU A 60 16.02 -2.72 -6.05
C GLU A 60 15.26 -3.18 -7.29
N ASP A 61 15.97 -3.81 -8.21
CA ASP A 61 15.36 -4.40 -9.41
C ASP A 61 14.61 -5.69 -9.07
N GLY A 62 13.67 -6.09 -9.95
CA GLY A 62 12.98 -7.36 -9.84
C GLY A 62 11.85 -7.41 -8.83
N THR A 63 11.42 -6.28 -8.29
CA THR A 63 10.28 -6.22 -7.36
C THR A 63 8.95 -6.28 -8.10
N THR A 64 7.90 -6.69 -7.38
CA THR A 64 6.53 -6.66 -7.92
C THR A 64 6.12 -5.24 -8.31
N ALA A 65 6.43 -4.27 -7.46
CA ALA A 65 6.13 -2.86 -7.75
C ALA A 65 6.91 -2.34 -8.96
N GLY A 66 8.17 -2.73 -9.11
CA GLY A 66 8.98 -2.37 -10.27
C GLY A 66 8.41 -2.92 -11.58
N ARG A 67 7.94 -4.16 -11.57
CA ARG A 67 7.27 -4.76 -12.74
C ARG A 67 5.99 -4.02 -13.10
N LEU A 68 5.24 -3.57 -12.12
CA LEU A 68 4.03 -2.79 -12.34
C LEU A 68 4.33 -1.42 -12.97
N LEU A 69 5.36 -0.74 -12.47
CA LEU A 69 5.83 0.53 -13.06
C LEU A 69 6.23 0.36 -14.53
N GLU A 70 6.97 -0.69 -14.84
CA GLU A 70 7.36 -1.01 -16.24
C GLU A 70 6.13 -1.30 -17.09
N LYS A 71 5.22 -2.14 -16.62
CA LYS A 71 4.02 -2.52 -17.36
C LYS A 71 3.12 -1.32 -17.67
N ARG A 72 3.00 -0.39 -16.72
CA ARG A 72 2.20 0.82 -16.88
C ARG A 72 2.93 1.96 -17.58
N GLN A 73 4.23 1.86 -17.70
CA GLN A 73 5.11 2.92 -18.22
C GLN A 73 5.00 4.21 -17.40
N GLY A 74 4.97 4.09 -16.10
CA GLY A 74 4.97 5.23 -15.19
C GLY A 74 4.28 4.99 -13.85
N ASP A 75 4.26 6.04 -13.06
CA ASP A 75 3.68 6.07 -11.73
C ASP A 75 2.16 5.89 -11.77
N GLY A 76 1.60 5.39 -10.67
CA GLY A 76 0.14 5.22 -10.59
C GLY A 76 -0.33 4.61 -9.28
N GLY A 77 -1.58 4.14 -9.28
CA GLY A 77 -2.15 3.45 -8.14
C GLY A 77 -1.50 2.08 -7.91
N TYR A 78 -1.44 1.67 -6.66
CA TYR A 78 -0.84 0.39 -6.27
C TYR A 78 -1.80 -0.47 -5.46
N MET A 79 -2.28 0.02 -4.32
CA MET A 79 -3.18 -0.72 -3.44
C MET A 79 -4.27 0.18 -2.87
N ALA A 80 -5.46 -0.40 -2.65
CA ALA A 80 -6.45 0.14 -1.74
C ALA A 80 -6.45 -0.77 -0.50
N ILE A 81 -6.25 -0.21 0.68
CA ILE A 81 -6.12 -0.95 1.92
C ILE A 81 -7.31 -0.67 2.82
N TYR A 82 -7.97 -1.74 3.25
CA TYR A 82 -9.17 -1.69 4.06
C TYR A 82 -8.90 -2.29 5.44
N GLU A 83 -9.59 -1.78 6.45
CA GLU A 83 -9.68 -2.40 7.76
C GLU A 83 -11.01 -3.12 7.89
N CYS A 84 -11.00 -4.26 8.58
CA CYS A 84 -12.23 -4.97 8.93
C CYS A 84 -12.12 -5.61 10.32
N GLY A 85 -13.26 -5.81 10.97
CA GLY A 85 -13.32 -6.42 12.30
C GLY A 85 -13.27 -7.94 12.28
N ASP A 86 -13.65 -8.56 11.17
CA ASP A 86 -13.70 -10.02 10.99
C ASP A 86 -12.93 -10.42 9.74
N LEU A 87 -11.63 -10.59 9.88
CA LEU A 87 -10.76 -10.95 8.76
C LEU A 87 -11.10 -12.33 8.22
N ASP A 88 -11.30 -13.32 9.09
CA ASP A 88 -11.55 -14.71 8.66
C ASP A 88 -12.87 -14.83 7.88
N GLY A 89 -13.93 -14.18 8.37
CA GLY A 89 -15.20 -14.14 7.64
C GLY A 89 -15.10 -13.41 6.31
N ARG A 90 -14.33 -12.32 6.25
CA ARG A 90 -14.03 -11.63 4.98
C ARG A 90 -13.31 -12.52 4.00
N MET A 91 -12.28 -13.23 4.46
CA MET A 91 -11.50 -14.12 3.59
C MET A 91 -12.35 -15.26 3.05
N ALA A 92 -13.22 -15.85 3.89
CA ALA A 92 -14.16 -16.87 3.44
C ALA A 92 -15.11 -16.35 2.36
N HIS A 93 -15.67 -15.16 2.56
CA HIS A 93 -16.56 -14.51 1.58
C HIS A 93 -15.83 -14.24 0.25
N LEU A 94 -14.61 -13.70 0.30
CA LEU A 94 -13.82 -13.39 -0.89
C LEU A 94 -13.43 -14.66 -1.66
N ALA A 95 -13.17 -15.76 -0.96
CA ALA A 95 -12.88 -17.04 -1.59
C ALA A 95 -14.06 -17.56 -2.44
N GLU A 96 -15.30 -17.29 -2.01
CA GLU A 96 -16.50 -17.64 -2.77
C GLU A 96 -16.59 -16.84 -4.09
N HIS A 97 -15.89 -15.72 -4.20
CA HIS A 97 -15.85 -14.87 -5.39
C HIS A 97 -14.53 -14.99 -6.16
N ASP A 98 -13.79 -16.07 -5.95
CA ASP A 98 -12.52 -16.37 -6.64
C ASP A 98 -11.44 -15.29 -6.46
N VAL A 99 -11.48 -14.54 -5.37
CA VAL A 99 -10.44 -13.58 -5.03
C VAL A 99 -9.26 -14.33 -4.40
N ARG A 100 -8.07 -14.13 -4.96
CA ARG A 100 -6.87 -14.86 -4.57
C ARG A 100 -6.07 -14.09 -3.53
N VAL A 101 -5.64 -14.78 -2.45
CA VAL A 101 -4.68 -14.24 -1.49
C VAL A 101 -3.27 -14.51 -2.00
N VAL A 102 -2.49 -13.47 -2.22
CA VAL A 102 -1.12 -13.56 -2.73
C VAL A 102 -0.05 -13.35 -1.66
N TRP A 103 -0.44 -12.83 -0.51
CA TRP A 103 0.44 -12.67 0.65
C TRP A 103 -0.38 -12.65 1.94
N ALA A 104 0.18 -13.21 3.01
CA ALA A 104 -0.41 -13.21 4.33
C ALA A 104 0.64 -12.88 5.38
N GLY A 105 0.32 -11.98 6.30
CA GLY A 105 1.15 -11.61 7.43
C GLY A 105 0.31 -11.48 8.69
N ASP A 106 0.69 -12.21 9.72
CA ASP A 106 0.04 -12.15 11.03
C ASP A 106 1.07 -11.66 12.06
N PHE A 107 0.84 -10.45 12.56
CA PHE A 107 1.70 -9.78 13.53
C PHE A 107 0.95 -9.66 14.87
N PRO A 108 1.65 -9.36 15.99
CA PRO A 108 0.99 -9.31 17.31
C PRO A 108 -0.22 -8.39 17.40
N THR A 109 -0.22 -7.28 16.65
CA THR A 109 -1.27 -6.26 16.75
C THR A 109 -2.12 -6.14 15.49
N ILE A 110 -1.74 -6.78 14.38
CA ILE A 110 -2.43 -6.65 13.11
C ILE A 110 -2.24 -7.90 12.25
N ARG A 111 -3.27 -8.25 11.49
CA ARG A 111 -3.22 -9.31 10.49
C ARG A 111 -3.49 -8.70 9.12
N GLY A 112 -2.69 -9.06 8.15
CA GLY A 112 -2.82 -8.53 6.78
C GLY A 112 -2.93 -9.60 5.72
N ARG A 113 -3.66 -9.29 4.66
CA ARG A 113 -3.77 -10.13 3.46
C ARG A 113 -3.66 -9.25 2.22
N HIS A 114 -2.81 -9.64 1.29
CA HIS A 114 -2.79 -9.02 -0.03
C HIS A 114 -3.58 -9.88 -1.00
N LEU A 115 -4.44 -9.24 -1.77
CA LEU A 115 -5.40 -9.87 -2.66
C LEU A 115 -5.13 -9.51 -4.11
N HIS A 116 -5.52 -10.42 -5.01
CA HIS A 116 -5.42 -10.18 -6.46
C HIS A 116 -6.61 -10.81 -7.20
#